data_44497909a9cd96ec58b5fda2106df3c5
#
_entry.id   44497909a9cd96ec58b5fda2106df3c5
#
_cell.length_a   1.000
_cell.length_b   1.000
_cell.length_c   1.000
_cell.angle_alpha   90.00
_cell.angle_beta   90.00
_cell.angle_gamma   90.00
#
_symmetry.space_group_name_H-M   'P 1'
#
loop_
_entity.id
_entity.type
_entity.pdbx_description
1 polymer ?
#
loop_
_entity_poly.entity_id
_entity_poly.type
_entity_poly.pdbx_seq_one_letter_code
_entity_poly.pdbx_strand_id
1 'polypeptide(L)'
;ASDVYKRQQHHYKDLSATDEMTKARKRMALFPKDSEVIFPTEQLWVPVVRVNGNVCILPGIPSLFEALLYATQPYLRLDPNAPRPIRTLVETMLPESVISPLLQRLTASGKKEGIRVGSYPKWGKGVHMSFIGYDQSIIDKYVEQAIHETGGVRVSNI
;
A
#
# COMPACT_ATOMS: atom_id res chain seq x y z
N ALA A 1 -1.43 -17.47 18.96
CA ALA A 1 -0.78 -18.59 18.21
C ALA A 1 -1.62 -19.87 18.21
N SER A 2 -2.23 -20.28 19.36
CA SER A 2 -2.99 -21.54 19.43
C SER A 2 -4.22 -21.58 18.52
N ASP A 3 -4.98 -20.49 18.42
CA ASP A 3 -6.22 -20.44 17.64
C ASP A 3 -5.96 -20.38 16.14
N VAL A 4 -4.90 -19.66 15.72
CA VAL A 4 -4.45 -19.65 14.33
C VAL A 4 -4.03 -21.02 13.87
N TYR A 5 -3.24 -21.72 14.68
CA TYR A 5 -2.83 -23.08 14.38
C TYR A 5 -3.99 -24.07 14.32
N LYS A 6 -4.98 -23.94 15.21
CA LYS A 6 -6.21 -24.76 15.18
C LYS A 6 -7.02 -24.54 13.90
N ARG A 7 -7.21 -23.28 13.47
CA ARG A 7 -7.90 -22.95 12.22
C ARG A 7 -7.12 -23.48 11.01
N GLN A 8 -5.80 -23.34 11.02
CA GLN A 8 -4.94 -23.91 9.99
C GLN A 8 -5.06 -25.44 9.92
N GLN A 9 -5.05 -26.14 11.06
CA GLN A 9 -5.24 -27.60 11.12
C GLN A 9 -6.60 -28.02 10.56
N HIS A 10 -7.66 -27.25 10.83
CA HIS A 10 -8.99 -27.55 10.29
C HIS A 10 -9.03 -27.45 8.76
N HIS A 11 -8.30 -26.49 8.19
CA HIS A 11 -8.21 -26.32 6.74
C HIS A 11 -7.42 -27.46 6.05
N TYR A 12 -6.43 -28.03 6.74
CA TYR A 12 -5.56 -29.10 6.19
C TYR A 12 -5.89 -30.49 6.72
N LYS A 13 -7.13 -30.74 7.16
CA LYS A 13 -7.55 -32.00 7.81
C LYS A 13 -7.25 -33.28 7.03
N ASP A 14 -7.23 -33.22 5.71
CA ASP A 14 -7.09 -34.39 4.83
C ASP A 14 -5.66 -34.71 4.41
N LEU A 15 -4.67 -33.96 4.89
CA LEU A 15 -3.26 -34.17 4.54
C LEU A 15 -2.53 -34.92 5.68
N SER A 16 -2.14 -36.17 5.45
CA SER A 16 -1.18 -36.86 6.32
C SER A 16 0.10 -36.03 6.42
N ALA A 17 0.33 -35.41 7.58
CA ALA A 17 1.45 -34.50 7.78
C ALA A 17 2.61 -35.24 8.41
N THR A 18 3.79 -35.14 7.80
CA THR A 18 5.06 -35.52 8.43
C THR A 18 5.39 -34.57 9.58
N ASP A 19 6.31 -34.98 10.47
CA ASP A 19 6.79 -34.12 11.55
C ASP A 19 7.37 -32.81 11.05
N GLU A 20 8.06 -32.83 9.91
CA GLU A 20 8.63 -31.62 9.28
C GLU A 20 7.54 -30.68 8.76
N MET A 21 6.50 -31.20 8.11
CA MET A 21 5.35 -30.42 7.69
C MET A 21 4.63 -29.79 8.87
N THR A 22 4.49 -30.54 9.96
CA THR A 22 3.88 -30.04 11.20
C THR A 22 4.70 -28.90 11.81
N LYS A 23 6.02 -29.03 11.85
CA LYS A 23 6.93 -27.93 12.28
C LYS A 23 6.83 -26.70 11.39
N ALA A 24 6.78 -26.90 10.06
CA ALA A 24 6.62 -25.81 9.10
C ALA A 24 5.28 -25.07 9.29
N ARG A 25 4.17 -25.79 9.46
CA ARG A 25 2.85 -25.20 9.74
C ARG A 25 2.83 -24.42 11.05
N LYS A 26 3.40 -24.97 12.12
CA LYS A 26 3.53 -24.25 13.40
C LYS A 26 4.31 -22.97 13.25
N ARG A 27 5.40 -22.97 12.46
CA ARG A 27 6.20 -21.76 12.21
C ARG A 27 5.41 -20.67 11.49
N MET A 28 4.52 -21.01 10.56
CA MET A 28 3.64 -20.04 9.88
C MET A 28 2.60 -19.40 10.82
N ALA A 29 2.32 -20.01 11.96
CA ALA A 29 1.42 -19.48 12.98
C ALA A 29 2.15 -18.71 14.10
N LEU A 30 3.46 -18.47 13.97
CA LEU A 30 4.25 -17.64 14.87
C LEU A 30 4.22 -16.19 14.38
N PHE A 31 3.73 -15.30 15.22
CA PHE A 31 3.63 -13.88 14.93
C PHE A 31 4.55 -13.08 15.87
N PRO A 32 4.84 -11.81 15.51
CA PRO A 32 5.60 -10.93 16.39
C PRO A 32 4.99 -10.87 17.80
N LYS A 33 5.86 -10.73 18.80
CA LYS A 33 5.41 -10.53 20.17
C LYS A 33 4.52 -9.28 20.24
N ASP A 34 3.50 -9.35 21.10
CA ASP A 34 2.54 -8.26 21.33
C ASP A 34 1.74 -7.83 20.08
N SER A 35 1.68 -8.70 19.07
CA SER A 35 0.81 -8.47 17.91
C SER A 35 -0.63 -8.87 18.21
N GLU A 36 -1.56 -8.13 17.61
CA GLU A 36 -2.99 -8.45 17.61
C GLU A 36 -3.31 -9.34 16.40
N VAL A 37 -4.03 -10.43 16.64
CA VAL A 37 -4.46 -11.38 15.59
C VAL A 37 -5.93 -11.14 15.32
N ILE A 38 -6.26 -10.68 14.12
CA ILE A 38 -7.61 -10.31 13.70
C ILE A 38 -8.10 -11.31 12.66
N PHE A 39 -9.24 -11.95 12.94
CA PHE A 39 -9.98 -12.73 11.96
C PHE A 39 -11.18 -11.91 11.50
N PRO A 40 -11.06 -11.13 10.42
CA PRO A 40 -12.11 -10.20 10.01
C PRO A 40 -13.34 -10.90 9.44
N THR A 41 -13.23 -12.18 9.09
CA THR A 41 -14.32 -13.02 8.60
C THR A 41 -14.09 -14.47 9.00
N GLU A 42 -15.18 -15.21 9.24
CA GLU A 42 -15.12 -16.64 9.55
C GLU A 42 -14.79 -17.51 8.32
N GLN A 43 -15.00 -16.97 7.14
CA GLN A 43 -14.78 -17.68 5.87
C GLN A 43 -13.29 -17.87 5.55
N LEU A 44 -12.42 -17.05 6.13
CA LEU A 44 -10.98 -17.13 5.91
C LEU A 44 -10.27 -17.64 7.16
N TRP A 45 -9.45 -18.65 6.96
CA TRP A 45 -8.65 -19.26 8.02
C TRP A 45 -7.35 -18.50 8.34
N VAL A 46 -6.94 -17.61 7.44
CA VAL A 46 -5.75 -16.78 7.58
C VAL A 46 -6.12 -15.47 8.26
N PRO A 47 -5.41 -15.06 9.33
CA PRO A 47 -5.68 -13.80 10.00
C PRO A 47 -4.93 -12.62 9.34
N VAL A 48 -5.36 -11.42 9.69
CA VAL A 48 -4.55 -10.21 9.62
C VAL A 48 -3.80 -10.06 10.95
N VAL A 49 -2.52 -9.77 10.90
CA VAL A 49 -1.70 -9.55 12.09
C VAL A 49 -1.40 -8.05 12.21
N ARG A 50 -1.86 -7.43 13.29
CA ARG A 50 -1.62 -6.02 13.55
C ARG A 50 -0.50 -5.85 14.57
N VAL A 51 0.54 -5.13 14.17
CA VAL A 51 1.72 -4.82 15.00
C VAL A 51 1.71 -3.33 15.32
N ASN A 52 2.07 -2.99 16.54
CA ASN A 52 2.15 -1.61 17.02
C ASN A 52 0.87 -0.77 16.78
N GLY A 53 -0.28 -1.43 16.63
CA GLY A 53 -1.57 -0.77 16.43
C GLY A 53 -1.80 -0.12 15.07
N ASN A 54 -0.78 0.00 14.22
CA ASN A 54 -0.84 0.76 12.96
C ASN A 54 -0.25 0.03 11.74
N VAL A 55 0.39 -1.12 11.92
CA VAL A 55 0.93 -1.92 10.82
C VAL A 55 0.14 -3.21 10.69
N CYS A 56 -0.59 -3.39 9.59
CA CYS A 56 -1.34 -4.60 9.29
C CYS A 56 -0.55 -5.46 8.29
N ILE A 57 -0.27 -6.69 8.68
CA ILE A 57 0.41 -7.70 7.86
C ILE A 57 -0.65 -8.63 7.29
N LEU A 58 -0.68 -8.75 5.98
CA LEU A 58 -1.58 -9.60 5.22
C LEU A 58 -0.79 -10.67 4.44
N PRO A 59 -1.42 -11.80 4.07
CA PRO A 59 -0.76 -12.85 3.29
C PRO A 59 -0.43 -12.38 1.87
N GLY A 60 0.67 -12.88 1.30
CA GLY A 60 1.12 -12.54 -0.06
C GLY A 60 0.37 -13.24 -1.19
N ILE A 61 -0.71 -14.00 -0.91
CA ILE A 61 -1.54 -14.65 -1.92
C ILE A 61 -2.59 -13.64 -2.40
N PRO A 62 -2.62 -13.22 -3.70
CA PRO A 62 -3.45 -12.11 -4.16
C PRO A 62 -4.92 -12.19 -3.76
N SER A 63 -5.57 -13.34 -3.98
CA SER A 63 -6.99 -13.52 -3.64
C SER A 63 -7.28 -13.42 -2.15
N LEU A 64 -6.40 -13.95 -1.30
CA LEU A 64 -6.52 -13.82 0.16
C LEU A 64 -6.21 -12.39 0.61
N PHE A 65 -5.21 -11.75 0.00
CA PHE A 65 -4.85 -10.37 0.29
C PHE A 65 -6.03 -9.44 0.05
N GLU A 66 -6.65 -9.49 -1.14
CA GLU A 66 -7.79 -8.66 -1.49
C GLU A 66 -8.99 -8.89 -0.56
N ALA A 67 -9.37 -10.16 -0.35
CA ALA A 67 -10.49 -10.50 0.52
C ALA A 67 -10.27 -10.02 1.97
N LEU A 68 -9.06 -10.20 2.51
CA LEU A 68 -8.70 -9.74 3.85
C LEU A 68 -8.61 -8.22 3.93
N LEU A 69 -8.10 -7.54 2.90
CA LEU A 69 -8.03 -6.09 2.86
C LEU A 69 -9.41 -5.46 2.98
N TYR A 70 -10.39 -5.94 2.19
CA TYR A 70 -11.77 -5.47 2.27
C TYR A 70 -12.41 -5.81 3.63
N ALA A 71 -12.27 -7.04 4.10
CA ALA A 71 -12.85 -7.46 5.37
C ALA A 71 -12.22 -6.76 6.59
N THR A 72 -11.00 -6.23 6.46
CA THR A 72 -10.30 -5.54 7.56
C THR A 72 -10.76 -4.07 7.72
N GLN A 73 -11.41 -3.47 6.73
CA GLN A 73 -11.82 -2.06 6.80
C GLN A 73 -12.53 -1.65 8.10
N PRO A 74 -13.50 -2.41 8.65
CA PRO A 74 -14.16 -2.07 9.92
C PRO A 74 -13.22 -2.07 11.14
N TYR A 75 -12.09 -2.77 11.05
CA TYR A 75 -11.09 -2.86 12.11
C TYR A 75 -10.02 -1.78 12.02
N LEU A 76 -10.01 -1.02 10.92
CA LEU A 76 -9.13 0.13 10.76
C LEU A 76 -9.77 1.32 11.48
N ARG A 77 -9.02 1.93 12.39
CA ARG A 77 -9.46 3.15 13.11
C ARG A 77 -9.30 4.37 12.19
N LEU A 78 -10.03 4.37 11.08
CA LEU A 78 -10.04 5.48 10.13
C LEU A 78 -11.04 6.52 10.61
N ASP A 79 -10.61 7.78 10.67
CA ASP A 79 -11.54 8.89 10.89
C ASP A 79 -12.32 9.14 9.57
N PRO A 80 -13.63 8.93 9.54
CA PRO A 80 -14.45 9.16 8.34
C PRO A 80 -14.46 10.63 7.91
N ASN A 81 -14.14 11.55 8.83
CA ASN A 81 -14.11 13.00 8.58
C ASN A 81 -12.69 13.49 8.27
N ALA A 82 -11.68 12.63 8.30
CA ALA A 82 -10.32 13.03 7.95
C ALA A 82 -10.28 13.53 6.49
N PRO A 83 -9.62 14.66 6.23
CA PRO A 83 -9.47 15.16 4.87
C PRO A 83 -8.77 14.12 4.01
N ARG A 84 -9.34 13.86 2.83
CA ARG A 84 -8.74 12.92 1.88
C ARG A 84 -7.69 13.63 1.04
N PRO A 85 -6.48 13.08 0.93
CA PRO A 85 -5.48 13.68 0.06
C PRO A 85 -5.92 13.58 -1.41
N ILE A 86 -5.68 14.66 -2.13
CA ILE A 86 -5.87 14.73 -3.57
C ILE A 86 -4.57 14.27 -4.23
N ARG A 87 -4.67 13.46 -5.26
CA ARG A 87 -3.54 13.02 -6.06
C ARG A 87 -3.73 13.45 -7.51
N THR A 88 -2.74 14.12 -8.09
CA THR A 88 -2.71 14.44 -9.51
C THR A 88 -1.45 13.85 -10.13
N LEU A 89 -1.60 13.32 -11.35
CA LEU A 89 -0.51 12.72 -12.10
C LEU A 89 -0.18 13.57 -13.32
N VAL A 90 1.12 13.66 -13.63
CA VAL A 90 1.64 14.19 -14.91
C VAL A 90 2.44 13.10 -15.57
N GLU A 91 2.08 12.72 -16.80
CA GLU A 91 2.82 11.78 -17.62
C GLU A 91 3.77 12.52 -18.55
N THR A 92 5.02 12.09 -18.60
CA THR A 92 6.02 12.59 -19.54
C THR A 92 6.77 11.42 -20.18
N MET A 93 7.15 11.59 -21.46
CA MET A 93 7.99 10.61 -22.16
C MET A 93 9.49 10.76 -21.83
N LEU A 94 9.87 11.78 -21.08
CA LEU A 94 11.26 11.99 -20.68
C LEU A 94 11.70 10.88 -19.71
N PRO A 95 12.95 10.38 -19.83
CA PRO A 95 13.53 9.44 -18.88
C PRO A 95 13.62 10.03 -17.46
N GLU A 96 13.51 9.18 -16.45
CA GLU A 96 13.61 9.61 -15.04
C GLU A 96 14.92 10.35 -14.73
N SER A 97 16.02 9.94 -15.33
CA SER A 97 17.32 10.62 -15.16
C SER A 97 17.31 12.08 -15.64
N VAL A 98 16.51 12.38 -16.67
CA VAL A 98 16.37 13.74 -17.22
C VAL A 98 15.52 14.62 -16.30
N ILE A 99 14.43 14.07 -15.75
CA ILE A 99 13.51 14.81 -14.87
C ILE A 99 13.97 14.85 -13.40
N SER A 100 14.98 14.08 -13.02
CA SER A 100 15.47 13.98 -11.64
C SER A 100 15.80 15.33 -11.00
N PRO A 101 16.51 16.29 -11.66
CA PRO A 101 16.76 17.61 -11.08
C PRO A 101 15.47 18.41 -10.81
N LEU A 102 14.48 18.31 -11.69
CA LEU A 102 13.16 18.91 -11.48
C LEU A 102 12.46 18.28 -10.29
N LEU A 103 12.43 16.96 -10.21
CA LEU A 103 11.80 16.23 -9.10
C LEU A 103 12.43 16.61 -7.75
N GLN A 104 13.74 16.77 -7.68
CA GLN A 104 14.43 17.20 -6.46
C GLN A 104 13.97 18.60 -6.03
N ARG A 105 13.89 19.57 -6.97
CA ARG A 105 13.42 20.92 -6.67
C ARG A 105 11.97 20.92 -6.21
N LEU A 106 11.09 20.22 -6.95
CA LEU A 106 9.67 20.14 -6.62
C LEU A 106 9.43 19.42 -5.29
N THR A 107 10.22 18.38 -4.97
CA THR A 107 10.15 17.70 -3.67
C THR A 107 10.56 18.61 -2.53
N ALA A 108 11.66 19.36 -2.70
CA ALA A 108 12.16 20.25 -1.66
C ALA A 108 11.20 21.43 -1.38
N SER A 109 10.61 22.03 -2.42
CA SER A 109 9.62 23.09 -2.27
C SER A 109 8.28 22.53 -1.78
N GLY A 110 7.81 21.43 -2.35
CA GLY A 110 6.52 20.79 -2.02
C GLY A 110 6.43 20.38 -0.56
N LYS A 111 7.54 19.90 0.02
CA LYS A 111 7.59 19.56 1.45
C LYS A 111 7.22 20.75 2.35
N LYS A 112 7.56 21.98 1.96
CA LYS A 112 7.22 23.20 2.72
C LYS A 112 5.77 23.61 2.56
N GLU A 113 5.14 23.24 1.44
CA GLU A 113 3.76 23.57 1.10
C GLU A 113 2.80 22.38 1.32
N GLY A 114 3.26 21.29 1.98
CA GLY A 114 2.44 20.12 2.27
C GLY A 114 2.18 19.22 1.06
N ILE A 115 2.97 19.34 -0.01
CA ILE A 115 2.87 18.51 -1.21
C ILE A 115 3.93 17.41 -1.19
N ARG A 116 3.49 16.16 -1.40
CA ARG A 116 4.37 15.03 -1.64
C ARG A 116 4.53 14.81 -3.14
N VAL A 117 5.78 14.81 -3.60
CA VAL A 117 6.14 14.57 -5.00
C VAL A 117 6.81 13.20 -5.10
N GLY A 118 6.46 12.44 -6.11
CA GLY A 118 7.06 11.14 -6.39
C GLY A 118 7.10 10.85 -7.89
N SER A 119 7.91 9.88 -8.30
CA SER A 119 7.99 9.41 -9.68
C SER A 119 7.73 7.90 -9.75
N TYR A 120 7.11 7.48 -10.84
CA TYR A 120 6.78 6.09 -11.13
C TYR A 120 7.15 5.81 -12.59
N PRO A 121 8.34 5.25 -12.85
CA PRO A 121 8.72 4.85 -14.19
C PRO A 121 7.76 3.81 -14.75
N LYS A 122 7.33 3.99 -15.99
CA LYS A 122 6.58 3.00 -16.75
C LYS A 122 7.45 2.44 -17.85
N TRP A 123 7.70 1.14 -17.82
CA TRP A 123 8.53 0.48 -18.81
C TRP A 123 8.06 0.80 -20.24
N GLY A 124 8.96 1.41 -21.05
CA GLY A 124 8.67 1.80 -22.44
C GLY A 124 7.66 2.93 -22.62
N LYS A 125 7.20 3.59 -21.53
CA LYS A 125 6.12 4.61 -21.58
C LYS A 125 6.44 5.88 -20.78
N GLY A 126 7.73 6.16 -20.53
CA GLY A 126 8.10 7.36 -19.79
C GLY A 126 7.91 7.27 -18.27
N VAL A 127 7.57 8.39 -17.66
CA VAL A 127 7.45 8.51 -16.19
C VAL A 127 6.15 9.21 -15.82
N HIS A 128 5.47 8.69 -14.80
CA HIS A 128 4.41 9.40 -14.10
C HIS A 128 4.99 10.15 -12.91
N MET A 129 4.85 11.46 -12.89
CA MET A 129 5.09 12.30 -11.72
C MET A 129 3.79 12.40 -10.92
N SER A 130 3.84 12.16 -9.62
CA SER A 130 2.68 12.17 -8.72
C SER A 130 2.80 13.31 -7.73
N PHE A 131 1.75 14.11 -7.64
CA PHE A 131 1.61 15.23 -6.70
C PHE A 131 0.46 14.93 -5.76
N ILE A 132 0.72 14.86 -4.45
CA ILE A 132 -0.26 14.51 -3.43
C ILE A 132 -0.26 15.59 -2.36
N GLY A 133 -1.44 16.13 -2.07
CA GLY A 133 -1.66 17.15 -1.04
C GLY A 133 -3.12 17.27 -0.67
N TYR A 134 -3.48 18.29 0.09
CA TYR A 134 -4.86 18.53 0.55
C TYR A 134 -5.47 19.79 -0.06
N ASP A 135 -4.67 20.62 -0.73
CA ASP A 135 -5.11 21.86 -1.40
C ASP A 135 -4.91 21.71 -2.91
N GLN A 136 -6.02 21.74 -3.65
CA GLN A 136 -6.01 21.58 -5.11
C GLN A 136 -5.26 22.73 -5.80
N SER A 137 -5.37 23.94 -5.30
CA SER A 137 -4.72 25.11 -5.91
C SER A 137 -3.20 25.03 -5.83
N ILE A 138 -2.70 24.52 -4.70
CA ILE A 138 -1.26 24.30 -4.52
C ILE A 138 -0.79 23.15 -5.42
N ILE A 139 -1.55 22.05 -5.48
CA ILE A 139 -1.23 20.92 -6.38
C ILE A 139 -1.16 21.39 -7.82
N ASP A 140 -2.13 22.18 -8.28
CA ASP A 140 -2.20 22.66 -9.66
C ASP A 140 -0.99 23.50 -10.05
N LYS A 141 -0.49 24.36 -9.14
CA LYS A 141 0.76 25.10 -9.34
C LYS A 141 1.95 24.19 -9.64
N TYR A 142 2.10 23.09 -8.87
CA TYR A 142 3.19 22.12 -9.09
C TYR A 142 3.00 21.31 -10.36
N VAL A 143 1.77 20.95 -10.67
CA VAL A 143 1.40 20.23 -11.89
C VAL A 143 1.70 21.07 -13.13
N GLU A 144 1.30 22.34 -13.16
CA GLU A 144 1.56 23.27 -14.27
C GLU A 144 3.06 23.47 -14.47
N GLN A 145 3.82 23.64 -13.38
CA GLN A 145 5.27 23.73 -13.47
C GLN A 145 5.89 22.46 -14.07
N ALA A 146 5.44 21.27 -13.61
CA ALA A 146 5.93 20.01 -14.15
C ALA A 146 5.59 19.85 -15.65
N ILE A 147 4.37 20.21 -16.06
CA ILE A 147 3.96 20.18 -17.48
C ILE A 147 4.83 21.12 -18.31
N HIS A 148 5.01 22.35 -17.84
CA HIS A 148 5.80 23.35 -18.55
C HIS A 148 7.25 22.91 -18.76
N GLU A 149 7.89 22.33 -17.72
CA GLU A 149 9.31 21.95 -17.79
C GLU A 149 9.56 20.61 -18.50
N THR A 150 8.56 19.73 -18.60
CA THR A 150 8.73 18.39 -19.16
C THR A 150 7.99 18.15 -20.47
N GLY A 151 7.13 19.08 -20.89
CA GLY A 151 6.20 18.86 -21.99
C GLY A 151 5.19 17.74 -21.72
N GLY A 152 5.03 17.35 -20.44
CA GLY A 152 4.11 16.30 -20.04
C GLY A 152 2.64 16.73 -20.11
N VAL A 153 1.75 15.77 -19.83
CA VAL A 153 0.32 15.99 -19.81
C VAL A 153 -0.29 15.52 -18.49
N ARG A 154 -1.33 16.23 -18.02
CA ARG A 154 -2.11 15.78 -16.86
C ARG A 154 -2.85 14.50 -17.22
N VAL A 155 -2.79 13.50 -16.33
CA VAL A 155 -3.51 12.22 -16.50
C VAL A 155 -4.61 12.14 -15.45
N SER A 156 -5.78 11.69 -15.87
CA SER A 156 -6.87 11.41 -14.92
C SER A 156 -6.45 10.28 -13.97
N ASN A 157 -6.84 10.40 -12.68
CA ASN A 157 -6.61 9.32 -11.72
C ASN A 157 -7.30 8.04 -12.20
N ILE A 158 -6.51 6.96 -12.27
CA ILE A 158 -7.00 5.60 -12.46
C ILE A 158 -7.39 5.05 -11.10
#